data_a0d1edee365400e272ec1dc97d8105de
#
_entry.id   a0d1edee365400e272ec1dc97d8105de
#
_cell.length_a   1.000
_cell.length_b   1.000
_cell.length_c   1.000
_cell.angle_alpha   90.00
_cell.angle_beta   90.00
_cell.angle_gamma   90.00
#
_symmetry.space_group_name_H-M   'P 1'
#
loop_
_entity.id
_entity.type
_entity.pdbx_description
1 polymer ?
#
loop_
_entity_poly.entity_id
_entity_poly.type
_entity_poly.pdbx_seq_one_letter_code
_entity_poly.pdbx_strand_id
1 'polypeptide(L)'
;METVYIAGGCLWGVQHFFDTVPGVRTTEAGRANGTTNTLDGPYDGYAECVKVVFDEKCTSVTELMEHLFEIIDPYSLNKQGVDVGKKYRTGLYSTNPGHLEEARAFIDSRKDRDKIVVEV
;
A
#
# COMPACT_ATOMS: atom_id res chain seq x y z
N MET A 1 8.17 3.46 -16.57
CA MET A 1 7.77 2.59 -15.45
C MET A 1 8.07 3.27 -14.13
N GLU A 2 7.13 3.22 -13.21
CA GLU A 2 7.29 3.77 -11.87
C GLU A 2 7.00 2.71 -10.83
N THR A 3 7.44 2.95 -9.59
CA THR A 3 7.35 1.96 -8.52
C THR A 3 6.78 2.59 -7.25
N VAL A 4 5.80 1.91 -6.66
CA VAL A 4 5.30 2.22 -5.32
C VAL A 4 5.23 0.95 -4.49
N TYR A 5 5.07 1.10 -3.18
CA TYR A 5 4.96 -0.01 -2.24
C TYR A 5 3.62 0.12 -1.54
N ILE A 6 2.78 -0.90 -1.67
CA ILE A 6 1.39 -0.85 -1.21
C ILE A 6 1.19 -1.86 -0.08
N ALA A 7 0.69 -1.37 1.04
CA ALA A 7 0.35 -2.18 2.21
C ALA A 7 -1.17 -2.21 2.39
N GLY A 8 -1.74 -3.41 2.46
CA GLY A 8 -3.19 -3.59 2.57
C GLY A 8 -3.56 -4.82 3.41
N GLY A 9 -2.83 -5.09 4.47
CA GLY A 9 -3.01 -6.27 5.30
C GLY A 9 -2.08 -7.40 4.87
N CYS A 10 -2.63 -8.61 4.69
CA CYS A 10 -1.82 -9.75 4.26
C CYS A 10 -1.26 -9.51 2.85
N LEU A 11 0.07 -9.55 2.72
CA LEU A 11 0.75 -9.23 1.46
C LEU A 11 0.36 -10.16 0.31
N TRP A 12 0.05 -11.42 0.59
CA TRP A 12 -0.31 -12.38 -0.46
C TRP A 12 -1.62 -12.02 -1.15
N GLY A 13 -2.62 -11.58 -0.38
CA GLY A 13 -3.89 -11.12 -0.93
C GLY A 13 -3.76 -9.85 -1.75
N VAL A 14 -2.96 -8.91 -1.25
CA VAL A 14 -2.68 -7.65 -1.94
C VAL A 14 -1.94 -7.91 -3.26
N GLN A 15 -0.93 -8.77 -3.25
CA GLN A 15 -0.20 -9.14 -4.45
C GLN A 15 -1.11 -9.78 -5.49
N HIS A 16 -1.90 -10.75 -5.09
CA HIS A 16 -2.84 -11.42 -5.99
C HIS A 16 -3.80 -10.44 -6.66
N PHE A 17 -4.33 -9.51 -5.89
CA PHE A 17 -5.24 -8.49 -6.41
C PHE A 17 -4.55 -7.57 -7.41
N PHE A 18 -3.38 -7.00 -7.04
CA PHE A 18 -2.69 -6.04 -7.91
C PHE A 18 -2.12 -6.68 -9.18
N ASP A 19 -1.87 -7.97 -9.18
CA ASP A 19 -1.49 -8.67 -10.42
C ASP A 19 -2.61 -8.62 -11.48
N THR A 20 -3.85 -8.36 -11.08
CA THR A 20 -4.99 -8.25 -11.99
C THR A 20 -5.30 -6.82 -12.41
N VAL A 21 -4.66 -5.81 -11.81
CA VAL A 21 -4.96 -4.40 -12.08
C VAL A 21 -4.33 -3.96 -13.39
N PRO A 22 -5.12 -3.39 -14.33
CA PRO A 22 -4.57 -2.88 -15.59
C PRO A 22 -3.49 -1.82 -15.37
N GLY A 23 -2.40 -1.91 -16.09
CA GLY A 23 -1.28 -0.98 -15.97
C GLY A 23 -0.21 -1.43 -14.98
N VAL A 24 -0.50 -2.36 -14.08
CA VAL A 24 0.50 -2.99 -13.21
C VAL A 24 1.27 -4.03 -14.02
N ARG A 25 2.60 -3.91 -14.02
CA ARG A 25 3.47 -4.78 -14.80
C ARG A 25 4.04 -5.92 -13.98
N THR A 26 4.54 -5.62 -12.78
CA THR A 26 5.07 -6.65 -11.87
C THR A 26 4.73 -6.31 -10.44
N THR A 27 4.66 -7.35 -9.61
CA THR A 27 4.49 -7.23 -8.17
C THR A 27 5.49 -8.11 -7.45
N GLU A 28 5.91 -7.68 -6.26
CA GLU A 28 6.82 -8.44 -5.41
C GLU A 28 6.47 -8.22 -3.95
N ALA A 29 6.23 -9.30 -3.21
CA ALA A 29 5.91 -9.23 -1.79
C ALA A 29 7.14 -8.88 -0.97
N GLY A 30 6.96 -8.09 0.10
CA GLY A 30 8.06 -7.67 0.96
C GLY A 30 7.61 -6.91 2.19
N ARG A 31 8.48 -6.05 2.67
CA ARG A 31 8.31 -5.28 3.89
C ARG A 31 8.76 -3.83 3.67
N ALA A 32 8.07 -2.90 4.30
CA ALA A 32 8.39 -1.48 4.22
C ALA A 32 8.42 -0.84 5.60
N ASN A 33 9.23 0.22 5.74
CA ASN A 33 9.29 1.05 6.95
C ASN A 33 9.68 0.30 8.23
N GLY A 34 10.43 -0.79 8.11
CA GLY A 34 11.09 -1.42 9.25
C GLY A 34 12.41 -0.74 9.58
N THR A 35 13.04 -1.16 10.66
CA THR A 35 14.33 -0.60 11.10
C THR A 35 15.53 -1.38 10.60
N THR A 36 15.31 -2.55 10.01
CA THR A 36 16.37 -3.41 9.46
C THR A 36 16.11 -3.71 7.99
N ASN A 37 17.15 -4.20 7.29
CA ASN A 37 17.04 -4.61 5.89
C ASN A 37 16.96 -6.14 5.75
N THR A 38 16.69 -6.86 6.83
CA THR A 38 16.65 -8.33 6.81
C THR A 38 15.21 -8.82 6.83
N LEU A 39 14.99 -9.98 6.21
CA LEU A 39 13.71 -10.68 6.26
C LEU A 39 13.63 -11.64 7.45
N ASP A 40 14.76 -11.90 8.09
CA ASP A 40 14.88 -12.75 9.25
C ASP A 40 15.03 -11.91 10.53
N GLY A 41 14.79 -12.51 11.68
CA GLY A 41 14.98 -11.88 12.97
C GLY A 41 13.69 -11.32 13.56
N PRO A 42 13.82 -10.58 14.68
CA PRO A 42 12.65 -10.04 15.37
C PRO A 42 11.88 -9.03 14.51
N TYR A 43 10.59 -8.89 14.81
CA TYR A 43 9.78 -7.88 14.17
C TYR A 43 10.33 -6.48 14.48
N ASP A 44 10.57 -5.66 13.45
CA ASP A 44 11.24 -4.37 13.55
C ASP A 44 10.32 -3.17 13.22
N GLY A 45 9.01 -3.36 13.26
CA GLY A 45 8.03 -2.29 12.99
C GLY A 45 7.62 -2.17 11.53
N TYR A 46 8.00 -3.13 10.67
CA TYR A 46 7.66 -3.08 9.25
C TYR A 46 6.16 -3.25 9.01
N ALA A 47 5.70 -2.80 7.84
CA ALA A 47 4.43 -3.18 7.25
C ALA A 47 4.66 -4.23 6.18
N GLU A 48 3.81 -5.27 6.13
CA GLU A 48 3.79 -6.17 4.98
C GLU A 48 3.31 -5.38 3.77
N CYS A 49 4.06 -5.43 2.69
CA CYS A 49 3.74 -4.66 1.50
C CYS A 49 4.05 -5.41 0.22
N VAL A 50 3.56 -4.85 -0.88
CA VAL A 50 3.81 -5.34 -2.22
C VAL A 50 4.47 -4.22 -3.01
N LYS A 51 5.63 -4.51 -3.59
CA LYS A 51 6.26 -3.63 -4.57
C LYS A 51 5.46 -3.71 -5.87
N VAL A 52 4.94 -2.59 -6.32
CA VAL A 52 4.15 -2.51 -7.54
C VAL A 52 4.88 -1.67 -8.56
N VAL A 53 5.26 -2.29 -9.67
CA VAL A 53 5.83 -1.59 -10.82
C VAL A 53 4.70 -1.38 -11.83
N PHE A 54 4.44 -0.15 -12.20
CA PHE A 54 3.32 0.19 -13.07
C PHE A 54 3.74 1.09 -14.21
N ASP A 55 2.96 1.04 -15.30
CA ASP A 55 3.13 1.92 -16.45
C ASP A 55 2.33 3.20 -16.19
N GLU A 56 3.03 4.32 -16.01
CA GLU A 56 2.43 5.63 -15.72
C GLU A 56 1.59 6.16 -16.89
N LYS A 57 1.68 5.55 -18.05
CA LYS A 57 0.83 5.86 -19.22
C LYS A 57 -0.50 5.12 -19.18
N CYS A 58 -0.58 4.05 -18.41
CA CYS A 58 -1.78 3.19 -18.31
C CYS A 58 -2.54 3.36 -17.01
N THR A 59 -1.87 3.73 -15.92
CA THR A 59 -2.49 3.94 -14.62
C THR A 59 -1.75 5.04 -13.84
N SER A 60 -2.23 5.35 -12.65
CA SER A 60 -1.69 6.42 -11.81
C SER A 60 -1.73 6.02 -10.35
N VAL A 61 -1.03 6.77 -9.49
CA VAL A 61 -1.11 6.58 -8.04
C VAL A 61 -2.55 6.72 -7.55
N THR A 62 -3.28 7.70 -8.08
CA THR A 62 -4.70 7.88 -7.75
C THR A 62 -5.52 6.63 -8.04
N GLU A 63 -5.35 6.04 -9.23
CA GLU A 63 -6.05 4.81 -9.60
C GLU A 63 -5.62 3.63 -8.73
N LEU A 64 -4.34 3.53 -8.41
CA LEU A 64 -3.83 2.48 -7.52
C LEU A 64 -4.43 2.63 -6.11
N MET A 65 -4.58 3.86 -5.61
CA MET A 65 -5.24 4.12 -4.34
C MET A 65 -6.72 3.73 -4.37
N GLU A 66 -7.42 4.02 -5.48
CA GLU A 66 -8.81 3.61 -5.66
C GLU A 66 -8.94 2.09 -5.59
N HIS A 67 -8.06 1.37 -6.27
CA HIS A 67 -8.05 -0.10 -6.24
C HIS A 67 -7.71 -0.62 -4.84
N LEU A 68 -6.76 -0.03 -4.14
CA LEU A 68 -6.42 -0.43 -2.77
C LEU A 68 -7.65 -0.30 -1.86
N PHE A 69 -8.39 0.81 -1.97
CA PHE A 69 -9.57 1.07 -1.14
C PHE A 69 -10.71 0.10 -1.42
N GLU A 70 -10.69 -0.62 -2.55
CA GLU A 70 -11.68 -1.67 -2.84
C GLU A 70 -11.47 -2.92 -1.97
N ILE A 71 -10.23 -3.17 -1.51
CA ILE A 71 -9.88 -4.41 -0.82
C ILE A 71 -9.52 -4.23 0.65
N ILE A 72 -9.45 -2.99 1.14
CA ILE A 72 -9.12 -2.72 2.55
C ILE A 72 -10.28 -2.03 3.26
N ASP A 73 -10.23 -2.08 4.60
CA ASP A 73 -11.00 -1.17 5.45
C ASP A 73 -10.09 0.02 5.80
N PRO A 74 -10.29 1.21 5.20
CA PRO A 74 -9.39 2.33 5.39
C PRO A 74 -9.51 2.99 6.77
N TYR A 75 -10.46 2.56 7.59
CA TYR A 75 -10.69 3.05 8.93
C TYR A 75 -10.10 2.15 10.02
N SER A 76 -9.59 0.98 9.63
CA SER A 76 -9.12 -0.03 10.58
C SER A 76 -7.62 0.15 10.84
N LEU A 77 -7.29 0.58 12.05
CA LEU A 77 -5.89 0.80 12.44
C LEU A 77 -5.22 -0.53 12.78
N ASN A 78 -4.12 -0.84 12.10
CA ASN A 78 -3.29 -2.02 12.34
C ASN A 78 -4.06 -3.35 12.29
N LYS A 79 -5.13 -3.40 11.49
CA LYS A 79 -5.96 -4.60 11.39
C LYS A 79 -6.67 -4.62 10.04
N GLN A 80 -6.64 -5.78 9.39
CA GLN A 80 -7.44 -6.04 8.19
C GLN A 80 -8.06 -7.42 8.31
N GLY A 81 -9.39 -7.47 8.49
CA GLY A 81 -10.10 -8.72 8.71
C GLY A 81 -9.63 -9.44 9.97
N VAL A 82 -9.15 -10.68 9.82
CA VAL A 82 -8.62 -11.50 10.92
C VAL A 82 -7.14 -11.22 11.20
N ASP A 83 -6.46 -10.49 10.32
CA ASP A 83 -5.04 -10.17 10.46
C ASP A 83 -4.90 -8.93 11.36
N VAL A 84 -4.34 -9.13 12.55
CA VAL A 84 -4.19 -8.09 13.58
C VAL A 84 -2.72 -7.88 13.89
N GLY A 85 -2.29 -6.64 13.91
CA GLY A 85 -0.92 -6.25 14.26
C GLY A 85 -0.42 -5.11 13.40
N LYS A 86 0.61 -4.42 13.89
CA LYS A 86 1.20 -3.27 13.20
C LYS A 86 1.72 -3.61 11.80
N LYS A 87 2.17 -4.84 11.57
CA LYS A 87 2.64 -5.28 10.25
C LYS A 87 1.53 -5.34 9.20
N TYR A 88 0.27 -5.36 9.60
CA TYR A 88 -0.89 -5.38 8.71
C TYR A 88 -1.51 -3.99 8.52
N ARG A 89 -0.83 -2.93 8.95
CA ARG A 89 -1.30 -1.58 8.71
C ARG A 89 -1.31 -1.27 7.22
N THR A 90 -2.17 -0.35 6.82
CA THR A 90 -2.35 0.01 5.41
C THR A 90 -1.52 1.25 5.06
N GLY A 91 -1.09 1.33 3.81
CA GLY A 91 -0.31 2.48 3.37
C GLY A 91 0.11 2.40 1.91
N LEU A 92 0.59 3.53 1.44
CA LEU A 92 1.30 3.63 0.17
C LEU A 92 2.62 4.34 0.42
N TYR A 93 3.71 3.68 0.05
CA TYR A 93 5.06 4.18 0.29
C TYR A 93 5.80 4.33 -1.02
N SER A 94 6.66 5.34 -1.09
CA SER A 94 7.47 5.60 -2.28
C SER A 94 8.67 6.45 -1.91
N THR A 95 9.72 6.35 -2.70
CA THR A 95 10.87 7.26 -2.65
C THR A 95 10.66 8.51 -3.50
N ASN A 96 9.58 8.56 -4.28
CA ASN A 96 9.22 9.70 -5.12
C ASN A 96 8.21 10.59 -4.38
N PRO A 97 8.58 11.83 -4.00
CA PRO A 97 7.65 12.74 -3.31
C PRO A 97 6.37 13.03 -4.10
N GLY A 98 6.43 13.01 -5.43
CA GLY A 98 5.25 13.22 -6.27
C GLY A 98 4.20 12.13 -6.11
N HIS A 99 4.64 10.88 -5.90
CA HIS A 99 3.73 9.78 -5.60
C HIS A 99 3.01 10.00 -4.27
N LEU A 100 3.74 10.47 -3.27
CA LEU A 100 3.18 10.72 -1.93
C LEU A 100 2.21 11.89 -1.95
N GLU A 101 2.50 12.94 -2.69
CA GLU A 101 1.59 14.06 -2.87
C GLU A 101 0.29 13.63 -3.54
N GLU A 102 0.37 12.82 -4.58
CA GLU A 102 -0.79 12.31 -5.30
C GLU A 102 -1.66 11.43 -4.40
N ALA A 103 -1.04 10.54 -3.61
CA ALA A 103 -1.76 9.69 -2.68
C ALA A 103 -2.44 10.50 -1.58
N ARG A 104 -1.77 11.51 -1.03
CA ARG A 104 -2.38 12.41 -0.03
C ARG A 104 -3.54 13.20 -0.61
N ALA A 105 -3.39 13.70 -1.83
CA ALA A 105 -4.47 14.42 -2.51
C ALA A 105 -5.70 13.55 -2.71
N PHE A 106 -5.51 12.26 -3.04
CA PHE A 106 -6.60 11.29 -3.13
C PHE A 106 -7.36 11.19 -1.80
N ILE A 107 -6.63 11.03 -0.69
CA ILE A 107 -7.24 10.92 0.64
C ILE A 107 -7.95 12.24 1.01
N ASP A 108 -7.30 13.38 0.80
CA ASP A 108 -7.82 14.68 1.15
C ASP A 108 -9.09 15.05 0.34
N SER A 109 -9.26 14.49 -0.85
CA SER A 109 -10.44 14.72 -1.68
C SER A 109 -11.67 13.93 -1.22
N ARG A 110 -11.50 12.97 -0.32
CA ARG A 110 -12.60 12.13 0.15
C ARG A 110 -13.38 12.80 1.27
N LYS A 111 -14.69 12.53 1.30
CA LYS A 111 -15.57 13.05 2.37
C LYS A 111 -15.27 12.43 3.73
N ASP A 112 -14.68 11.23 3.74
CA ASP A 112 -14.37 10.46 4.95
C ASP A 112 -12.89 10.60 5.38
N ARG A 113 -12.16 11.59 4.84
CA ARG A 113 -10.72 11.75 5.08
C ARG A 113 -10.31 11.74 6.56
N ASP A 114 -11.14 12.27 7.44
CA ASP A 114 -10.83 12.35 8.87
C ASP A 114 -10.89 10.99 9.57
N LYS A 115 -11.46 9.98 8.93
CA LYS A 115 -11.58 8.62 9.47
C LYS A 115 -10.52 7.68 8.90
N ILE A 116 -9.79 8.11 7.87
CA ILE A 116 -8.84 7.27 7.15
C ILE A 116 -7.53 7.17 7.94
N VAL A 117 -7.08 5.93 8.15
CA VAL A 117 -5.84 5.63 8.88
C VAL A 117 -4.73 5.09 7.96
N VAL A 118 -4.93 5.15 6.65
CA VAL A 118 -3.95 4.69 5.65
C VAL A 118 -2.74 5.61 5.68
N GLU A 119 -1.54 5.04 5.82
CA GLU A 119 -0.29 5.81 5.82
C GLU A 119 0.12 6.23 4.41
N VAL A 120 0.72 7.37 4.33
CA VAL A 120 1.33 7.86 3.07
C VAL A 120 2.70 8.44 3.35
#